data_dc811e882f17d482e297b092d366b4ac
#
_entry.id   dc811e882f17d482e297b092d366b4ac
#
_cell.length_a   1.000
_cell.length_b   1.000
_cell.length_c   1.000
_cell.angle_alpha   90.00
_cell.angle_beta   90.00
_cell.angle_gamma   90.00
#
_symmetry.space_group_name_H-M   'P 1'
#
loop_
_entity.id
_entity.type
_entity.pdbx_description
1 polymer ?
#
loop_
_entity_poly.entity_id
_entity_poly.type
_entity_poly.pdbx_seq_one_letter_code
_entity_poly.pdbx_strand_id
1 'polypeptide(L)'
;APVERYLASLKDDKQHRIKAVLVCQNETATGVTSDVAAIRRAMDSVKHPALLFVDSVSALASIDFRMDEWGVDVCVSGSQKGLMLPAGLGVTCVSVKALEAAKSATSRRCYFDYGDMVTNNASGYFPYTPSIPMMYGLRESLTMLAEEGLENVFHRHSYLAGGMRAAVFEGWNLKLCATAPQWYSDTVSAIMLPEGINGAEVIARAFKRYNLALGAGLSKVAGKLFRIGHLGDLNELMLLGGIAGAEMAMLDVGVKVEPGSGVAAAQNYWRSNPAAVAAKSAAAKKSGLAA
;
A
#
# COMPACT_ATOMS: atom_id res chain seq x y z
N ALA A 1 -8.46 -2.43 -12.38
CA ALA A 1 -9.33 -2.36 -13.57
C ALA A 1 -8.56 -2.89 -14.76
N PRO A 2 -9.21 -3.60 -15.70
CA PRO A 2 -8.53 -4.06 -16.88
C PRO A 2 -7.94 -2.89 -17.66
N VAL A 3 -6.66 -2.97 -18.00
CA VAL A 3 -5.93 -1.94 -18.78
C VAL A 3 -6.66 -1.61 -20.09
N GLU A 4 -7.34 -2.60 -20.67
CA GLU A 4 -8.12 -2.47 -21.89
C GLU A 4 -9.23 -1.40 -21.80
N ARG A 5 -9.83 -1.21 -20.62
CA ARG A 5 -10.85 -0.15 -20.42
C ARG A 5 -10.26 1.25 -20.54
N TYR A 6 -9.10 1.47 -19.93
CA TYR A 6 -8.39 2.74 -20.08
C TYR A 6 -8.01 2.98 -21.53
N LEU A 7 -7.46 1.95 -22.19
CA LEU A 7 -7.07 2.02 -23.58
C LEU A 7 -8.25 2.37 -24.49
N ALA A 8 -9.41 1.72 -24.31
CA ALA A 8 -10.61 2.00 -25.11
C ALA A 8 -11.07 3.45 -24.94
N SER A 9 -11.21 3.91 -23.68
CA SER A 9 -11.64 5.28 -23.38
C SER A 9 -10.71 6.34 -23.99
N LEU A 10 -9.39 6.09 -23.95
CA LEU A 10 -8.41 7.02 -24.51
C LEU A 10 -8.41 7.01 -26.06
N LYS A 11 -8.62 5.84 -26.68
CA LYS A 11 -8.78 5.74 -28.14
C LYS A 11 -9.97 6.50 -28.68
N ASP A 12 -11.07 6.52 -27.92
CA ASP A 12 -12.32 7.18 -28.30
C ASP A 12 -12.27 8.68 -28.08
N ASP A 13 -11.38 9.19 -27.24
CA ASP A 13 -11.23 10.60 -26.92
C ASP A 13 -10.40 11.36 -27.96
N LYS A 14 -10.93 11.50 -29.16
CA LYS A 14 -10.27 12.20 -30.28
C LYS A 14 -10.05 13.70 -30.03
N GLN A 15 -10.80 14.30 -29.12
CA GLN A 15 -10.72 15.73 -28.76
C GLN A 15 -9.82 15.98 -27.55
N HIS A 16 -9.20 14.95 -26.98
CA HIS A 16 -8.36 15.02 -25.79
C HIS A 16 -9.06 15.73 -24.61
N ARG A 17 -10.33 15.41 -24.38
CA ARG A 17 -11.11 15.93 -23.27
C ARG A 17 -10.70 15.32 -21.94
N ILE A 18 -10.21 14.09 -21.97
CA ILE A 18 -9.64 13.42 -20.80
C ILE A 18 -8.30 14.07 -20.49
N LYS A 19 -8.20 14.74 -19.36
CA LYS A 19 -7.00 15.49 -18.94
C LYS A 19 -6.09 14.67 -18.03
N ALA A 20 -6.64 13.71 -17.31
CA ALA A 20 -5.87 12.82 -16.44
C ALA A 20 -6.47 11.41 -16.39
N VAL A 21 -5.60 10.43 -16.22
CA VAL A 21 -5.93 9.05 -15.82
C VAL A 21 -5.53 8.90 -14.37
N LEU A 22 -6.48 8.54 -13.52
CA LEU A 22 -6.27 8.36 -12.08
C LEU A 22 -6.18 6.88 -11.78
N VAL A 23 -5.12 6.47 -11.09
CA VAL A 23 -4.83 5.07 -10.74
C VAL A 23 -4.54 4.98 -9.25
N CYS A 24 -5.22 4.07 -8.57
CA CYS A 24 -4.80 3.61 -7.26
C CYS A 24 -3.83 2.44 -7.45
N GLN A 25 -2.56 2.61 -7.05
CA GLN A 25 -1.55 1.56 -7.17
C GLN A 25 -1.91 0.37 -6.27
N ASN A 26 -2.34 0.64 -5.04
CA ASN A 26 -2.73 -0.39 -4.10
C ASN A 26 -4.04 -0.03 -3.40
N GLU A 27 -5.13 -0.68 -3.79
CA GLU A 27 -6.46 -0.41 -3.25
C GLU A 27 -6.63 -1.06 -1.87
N THR A 28 -6.58 -0.24 -0.84
CA THR A 28 -6.61 -0.69 0.56
C THR A 28 -7.91 -1.39 0.95
N ALA A 29 -9.04 -1.02 0.31
CA ALA A 29 -10.34 -1.64 0.62
C ALA A 29 -10.43 -3.11 0.20
N THR A 30 -9.71 -3.49 -0.84
CA THR A 30 -9.82 -4.81 -1.49
C THR A 30 -8.52 -5.62 -1.50
N GLY A 31 -7.38 -5.00 -1.13
CA GLY A 31 -6.07 -5.65 -1.21
C GLY A 31 -5.65 -5.96 -2.64
N VAL A 32 -5.97 -5.04 -3.59
CA VAL A 32 -5.65 -5.20 -5.01
C VAL A 32 -4.56 -4.22 -5.41
N THR A 33 -3.49 -4.72 -6.00
CA THR A 33 -2.41 -3.92 -6.60
C THR A 33 -2.63 -3.78 -8.10
N SER A 34 -2.45 -2.58 -8.64
CA SER A 34 -2.57 -2.25 -10.07
C SER A 34 -1.19 -2.16 -10.72
N ASP A 35 -1.07 -2.65 -11.95
CA ASP A 35 0.13 -2.47 -12.79
C ASP A 35 0.14 -1.07 -13.42
N VAL A 36 0.78 -0.12 -12.73
CA VAL A 36 0.91 1.28 -13.16
C VAL A 36 1.70 1.38 -14.46
N ALA A 37 2.77 0.59 -14.59
CA ALA A 37 3.60 0.57 -15.80
C ALA A 37 2.81 0.10 -17.02
N ALA A 38 1.93 -0.90 -16.88
CA ALA A 38 1.07 -1.35 -17.97
C ALA A 38 0.06 -0.28 -18.39
N ILE A 39 -0.50 0.47 -17.42
CA ILE A 39 -1.40 1.59 -17.71
C ILE A 39 -0.65 2.68 -18.48
N ARG A 40 0.59 3.02 -18.08
CA ARG A 40 1.43 3.98 -18.83
C ARG A 40 1.67 3.51 -20.26
N ARG A 41 2.10 2.25 -20.46
CA ARG A 41 2.28 1.68 -21.81
C ARG A 41 1.00 1.76 -22.66
N ALA A 42 -0.17 1.54 -22.06
CA ALA A 42 -1.45 1.69 -22.75
C ALA A 42 -1.71 3.13 -23.21
N MET A 43 -1.44 4.13 -22.37
CA MET A 43 -1.55 5.54 -22.70
C MET A 43 -0.60 5.91 -23.84
N ASP A 44 0.64 5.45 -23.81
CA ASP A 44 1.66 5.71 -24.83
C ASP A 44 1.32 5.06 -26.18
N SER A 45 0.75 3.87 -26.15
CA SER A 45 0.36 3.14 -27.38
C SER A 45 -0.65 3.90 -28.24
N VAL A 46 -1.45 4.77 -27.62
CA VAL A 46 -2.42 5.63 -28.31
C VAL A 46 -1.97 7.11 -28.38
N LYS A 47 -0.76 7.41 -27.90
CA LYS A 47 -0.17 8.75 -27.86
C LYS A 47 -1.09 9.80 -27.22
N HIS A 48 -1.81 9.41 -26.16
CA HIS A 48 -2.77 10.29 -25.51
C HIS A 48 -2.05 11.28 -24.57
N PRO A 49 -2.33 12.59 -24.61
CA PRO A 49 -1.60 13.61 -23.85
C PRO A 49 -1.97 13.69 -22.37
N ALA A 50 -3.01 12.98 -21.90
CA ALA A 50 -3.45 13.01 -20.51
C ALA A 50 -2.30 12.77 -19.52
N LEU A 51 -2.42 13.38 -18.34
CA LEU A 51 -1.52 13.15 -17.22
C LEU A 51 -1.84 11.79 -16.56
N LEU A 52 -0.83 11.13 -16.00
CA LEU A 52 -1.00 9.94 -15.19
C LEU A 52 -0.85 10.31 -13.71
N PHE A 53 -1.94 10.19 -12.95
CA PHE A 53 -1.98 10.44 -11.52
C PHE A 53 -2.06 9.11 -10.77
N VAL A 54 -1.20 8.92 -9.78
CA VAL A 54 -1.14 7.69 -9.01
C VAL A 54 -1.33 7.98 -7.53
N ASP A 55 -2.34 7.36 -6.94
CA ASP A 55 -2.45 7.21 -5.49
C ASP A 55 -1.59 6.01 -5.07
N SER A 56 -0.48 6.28 -4.41
CA SER A 56 0.45 5.29 -3.88
C SER A 56 0.46 5.29 -2.33
N VAL A 57 -0.60 5.80 -1.69
CA VAL A 57 -0.66 5.96 -0.23
C VAL A 57 -0.37 4.66 0.51
N SER A 58 -0.92 3.54 0.08
CA SER A 58 -0.69 2.23 0.74
C SER A 58 0.31 1.33 0.02
N ALA A 59 1.11 1.89 -0.90
CA ALA A 59 2.14 1.17 -1.66
C ALA A 59 3.53 1.77 -1.49
N LEU A 60 3.67 3.09 -1.53
CA LEU A 60 4.97 3.79 -1.51
C LEU A 60 5.83 3.31 -0.32
N ALA A 61 7.11 3.07 -0.58
CA ALA A 61 8.09 2.53 0.36
C ALA A 61 7.76 1.12 0.90
N SER A 62 6.88 0.36 0.24
CA SER A 62 6.54 -1.02 0.59
C SER A 62 6.40 -1.92 -0.63
N ILE A 63 5.91 -1.38 -1.75
CA ILE A 63 5.80 -2.04 -3.05
C ILE A 63 6.59 -1.20 -4.04
N ASP A 64 7.23 -1.84 -5.03
CA ASP A 64 7.99 -1.14 -6.06
C ASP A 64 7.17 -0.04 -6.74
N PHE A 65 7.75 1.16 -6.82
CA PHE A 65 7.17 2.32 -7.47
C PHE A 65 8.27 3.19 -8.09
N ARG A 66 8.22 3.35 -9.41
CA ARG A 66 9.26 4.02 -10.21
C ARG A 66 8.65 5.16 -10.99
N MET A 67 8.49 6.33 -10.33
CA MET A 67 7.77 7.47 -10.87
C MET A 67 8.29 7.89 -12.25
N ASP A 68 9.59 8.12 -12.36
CA ASP A 68 10.21 8.64 -13.59
C ASP A 68 10.23 7.58 -14.70
N GLU A 69 10.61 6.35 -14.37
CA GLU A 69 10.69 5.25 -15.32
C GLU A 69 9.31 4.89 -15.91
N TRP A 70 8.26 4.97 -15.08
CA TRP A 70 6.89 4.71 -15.51
C TRP A 70 6.17 5.95 -16.04
N GLY A 71 6.84 7.10 -16.14
CA GLY A 71 6.27 8.33 -16.64
C GLY A 71 5.02 8.79 -15.90
N VAL A 72 5.01 8.64 -14.56
CA VAL A 72 3.93 9.13 -13.70
C VAL A 72 4.06 10.64 -13.56
N ASP A 73 2.95 11.35 -13.76
CA ASP A 73 2.96 12.81 -13.73
C ASP A 73 2.71 13.39 -12.35
N VAL A 74 1.86 12.72 -11.56
CA VAL A 74 1.62 13.08 -10.15
C VAL A 74 1.50 11.81 -9.33
N CYS A 75 2.24 11.74 -8.24
CA CYS A 75 2.10 10.70 -7.23
C CYS A 75 1.73 11.32 -5.89
N VAL A 76 0.75 10.74 -5.20
CA VAL A 76 0.40 11.11 -3.83
C VAL A 76 0.62 9.95 -2.87
N SER A 77 1.13 10.29 -1.68
CA SER A 77 1.31 9.34 -0.58
C SER A 77 1.11 10.01 0.77
N GLY A 78 1.16 9.23 1.85
CA GLY A 78 0.98 9.70 3.21
C GLY A 78 2.00 9.09 4.16
N SER A 79 2.31 9.83 5.23
CA SER A 79 3.34 9.46 6.21
C SER A 79 3.03 8.18 6.99
N GLN A 80 1.75 7.86 7.22
CA GLN A 80 1.30 6.79 8.12
C GLN A 80 1.24 5.39 7.50
N LYS A 81 1.88 5.18 6.37
CA LYS A 81 1.92 3.90 5.63
C LYS A 81 3.36 3.39 5.55
N GLY A 82 3.87 3.11 4.37
CA GLY A 82 5.23 2.61 4.19
C GLY A 82 6.33 3.54 4.71
N LEU A 83 6.04 4.82 4.91
CA LEU A 83 6.96 5.76 5.56
C LEU A 83 6.99 5.65 7.08
N MET A 84 6.22 4.76 7.71
CA MET A 84 6.32 4.36 9.12
C MET A 84 6.18 5.48 10.15
N LEU A 85 5.45 6.56 9.82
CA LEU A 85 5.22 7.69 10.72
C LEU A 85 3.75 7.73 11.18
N PRO A 86 3.42 8.56 12.18
CA PRO A 86 2.04 8.96 12.42
C PRO A 86 1.44 9.67 11.20
N ALA A 87 0.10 9.70 11.11
CA ALA A 87 -0.58 10.53 10.12
C ALA A 87 -0.30 12.01 10.38
N GLY A 88 -0.08 12.78 9.30
CA GLY A 88 0.16 14.23 9.44
C GLY A 88 0.97 14.86 8.30
N LEU A 89 1.62 14.05 7.44
CA LEU A 89 2.26 14.56 6.23
C LEU A 89 1.62 13.94 4.99
N GLY A 90 1.27 14.78 4.02
CA GLY A 90 1.01 14.40 2.64
C GLY A 90 2.29 14.56 1.82
N VAL A 91 2.64 13.55 1.05
CA VAL A 91 3.77 13.59 0.11
C VAL A 91 3.20 13.65 -1.29
N THR A 92 3.65 14.64 -2.08
CA THR A 92 3.26 14.77 -3.47
C THR A 92 4.50 14.93 -4.33
N CYS A 93 4.67 14.05 -5.31
CA CYS A 93 5.70 14.16 -6.34
C CYS A 93 5.04 14.58 -7.66
N VAL A 94 5.63 15.55 -8.35
CA VAL A 94 5.00 16.18 -9.52
C VAL A 94 6.02 16.32 -10.65
N SER A 95 5.66 15.83 -11.85
CA SER A 95 6.50 15.92 -13.05
C SER A 95 6.54 17.34 -13.61
N VAL A 96 7.57 17.65 -14.40
CA VAL A 96 7.65 18.90 -15.15
C VAL A 96 6.42 19.09 -16.06
N LYS A 97 5.94 18.02 -16.69
CA LYS A 97 4.74 18.03 -17.54
C LYS A 97 3.48 18.44 -16.75
N ALA A 98 3.33 17.92 -15.51
CA ALA A 98 2.20 18.30 -14.67
C ALA A 98 2.31 19.75 -14.15
N LEU A 99 3.52 20.22 -13.80
CA LEU A 99 3.75 21.62 -13.42
C LEU A 99 3.42 22.57 -14.57
N GLU A 100 3.78 22.21 -15.80
CA GLU A 100 3.43 23.00 -16.98
C GLU A 100 1.91 23.05 -17.21
N ALA A 101 1.24 21.91 -17.10
CA ALA A 101 -0.22 21.85 -17.19
C ALA A 101 -0.91 22.68 -16.09
N ALA A 102 -0.34 22.76 -14.90
CA ALA A 102 -0.88 23.55 -13.79
C ALA A 102 -0.91 25.05 -14.07
N LYS A 103 -0.03 25.59 -14.93
CA LYS A 103 0.00 27.01 -15.31
C LYS A 103 -1.27 27.45 -16.04
N SER A 104 -1.89 26.57 -16.80
CA SER A 104 -3.12 26.84 -17.53
C SER A 104 -4.39 26.51 -16.75
N ALA A 105 -4.28 25.96 -15.55
CA ALA A 105 -5.42 25.59 -14.72
C ALA A 105 -6.11 26.83 -14.15
N THR A 106 -7.43 26.90 -14.31
CA THR A 106 -8.26 28.05 -13.90
C THR A 106 -8.98 27.84 -12.57
N SER A 107 -8.94 26.64 -11.99
CA SER A 107 -9.53 26.36 -10.70
C SER A 107 -8.89 27.19 -9.60
N ARG A 108 -9.70 27.87 -8.79
CA ARG A 108 -9.21 28.56 -7.60
C ARG A 108 -8.63 27.55 -6.62
N ARG A 109 -7.43 27.85 -6.11
CA ARG A 109 -6.73 27.01 -5.13
C ARG A 109 -5.97 27.88 -4.15
N CYS A 110 -5.83 27.37 -2.96
CA CYS A 110 -5.05 27.92 -1.87
C CYS A 110 -4.55 26.72 -1.06
N TYR A 111 -3.41 26.76 -0.45
CA TYR A 111 -2.75 25.66 0.27
C TYR A 111 -2.29 24.51 -0.66
N PHE A 112 -3.14 23.98 -1.53
CA PHE A 112 -2.80 22.95 -2.52
C PHE A 112 -2.39 23.59 -3.85
N ASP A 113 -1.43 24.50 -3.81
CA ASP A 113 -0.87 25.17 -4.99
C ASP A 113 0.59 24.77 -5.20
N TYR A 114 0.88 24.08 -6.30
CA TYR A 114 2.24 23.66 -6.62
C TYR A 114 3.17 24.85 -6.91
N GLY A 115 2.68 25.97 -7.42
CA GLY A 115 3.46 27.18 -7.65
C GLY A 115 4.02 27.73 -6.33
N ASP A 116 3.16 27.84 -5.32
CA ASP A 116 3.56 28.28 -3.99
C ASP A 116 4.55 27.30 -3.35
N MET A 117 4.28 25.98 -3.48
CA MET A 117 5.15 24.93 -2.94
C MET A 117 6.54 24.97 -3.58
N VAL A 118 6.63 25.02 -4.90
CA VAL A 118 7.91 25.06 -5.64
C VAL A 118 8.70 26.31 -5.28
N THR A 119 8.04 27.49 -5.25
CA THR A 119 8.68 28.77 -4.92
C THR A 119 9.29 28.76 -3.52
N ASN A 120 8.54 28.27 -2.53
CA ASN A 120 9.03 28.24 -1.15
C ASN A 120 10.08 27.15 -0.94
N ASN A 121 9.88 25.96 -1.51
CA ASN A 121 10.84 24.87 -1.37
C ASN A 121 12.21 25.18 -1.99
N ALA A 122 12.27 26.00 -3.03
CA ALA A 122 13.54 26.43 -3.64
C ALA A 122 14.48 27.14 -2.64
N SER A 123 13.93 27.77 -1.61
CA SER A 123 14.69 28.42 -0.52
C SER A 123 14.72 27.59 0.78
N GLY A 124 14.26 26.35 0.74
CA GLY A 124 14.24 25.44 1.91
C GLY A 124 13.08 25.69 2.86
N TYR A 125 12.06 26.44 2.43
CA TYR A 125 10.88 26.75 3.23
C TYR A 125 9.62 26.06 2.70
N PHE A 126 8.54 26.18 3.44
CA PHE A 126 7.20 25.74 3.07
C PHE A 126 6.28 26.97 2.97
N PRO A 127 5.25 26.96 2.11
CA PRO A 127 4.31 28.08 2.01
C PRO A 127 3.49 28.27 3.30
N TYR A 128 3.35 27.23 4.13
CA TYR A 128 2.67 27.24 5.42
C TYR A 128 3.51 26.51 6.45
N THR A 129 3.27 26.76 7.74
CA THR A 129 4.03 26.15 8.83
C THR A 129 4.02 24.62 8.77
N PRO A 130 5.17 23.97 8.56
CA PRO A 130 5.23 22.49 8.51
C PRO A 130 5.25 21.90 9.93
N SER A 131 4.89 20.62 10.03
CA SER A 131 5.06 19.84 11.24
C SER A 131 6.53 19.43 11.42
N ILE A 132 7.32 20.23 12.11
CA ILE A 132 8.75 19.98 12.32
C ILE A 132 9.03 18.63 12.98
N PRO A 133 8.29 18.17 14.03
CA PRO A 133 8.50 16.85 14.60
C PRO A 133 8.32 15.72 13.59
N MET A 134 7.34 15.87 12.69
CA MET A 134 7.12 14.89 11.61
C MET A 134 8.25 14.89 10.58
N MET A 135 8.88 16.04 10.31
CA MET A 135 10.03 16.13 9.41
C MET A 135 11.25 15.40 10.00
N TYR A 136 11.50 15.52 11.31
CA TYR A 136 12.53 14.72 11.97
C TYR A 136 12.24 13.21 11.89
N GLY A 137 10.99 12.82 12.15
CA GLY A 137 10.56 11.43 11.98
C GLY A 137 10.72 10.93 10.53
N LEU A 138 10.39 11.78 9.54
CA LEU A 138 10.57 11.43 8.12
C LEU A 138 12.05 11.19 7.79
N ARG A 139 12.95 12.03 8.31
CA ARG A 139 14.38 11.83 8.14
C ARG A 139 14.83 10.47 8.67
N GLU A 140 14.40 10.09 9.88
CA GLU A 140 14.71 8.79 10.46
C GLU A 140 14.15 7.64 9.63
N SER A 141 12.87 7.71 9.23
CA SER A 141 12.23 6.74 8.36
C SER A 141 13.01 6.53 7.05
N LEU A 142 13.42 7.62 6.41
CA LEU A 142 14.21 7.55 5.17
C LEU A 142 15.60 6.94 5.41
N THR A 143 16.22 7.20 6.56
CA THR A 143 17.47 6.56 6.97
C THR A 143 17.29 5.05 7.10
N MET A 144 16.27 4.58 7.83
CA MET A 144 15.97 3.15 7.98
C MET A 144 15.73 2.47 6.62
N LEU A 145 14.95 3.10 5.73
CA LEU A 145 14.68 2.58 4.40
C LEU A 145 15.95 2.51 3.52
N ALA A 146 16.83 3.52 3.63
CA ALA A 146 18.09 3.55 2.90
C ALA A 146 19.09 2.50 3.44
N GLU A 147 19.16 2.29 4.75
CA GLU A 147 19.99 1.27 5.38
C GLU A 147 19.59 -0.15 5.00
N GLU A 148 18.27 -0.43 4.97
CA GLU A 148 17.75 -1.71 4.51
C GLU A 148 17.91 -1.86 2.98
N GLY A 149 17.76 -0.78 2.23
CA GLY A 149 17.70 -0.72 0.78
C GLY A 149 16.29 -1.06 0.25
N LEU A 150 15.77 -0.23 -0.67
CA LEU A 150 14.37 -0.35 -1.11
C LEU A 150 14.02 -1.72 -1.71
N GLU A 151 14.93 -2.34 -2.48
CA GLU A 151 14.68 -3.68 -3.02
C GLU A 151 14.50 -4.72 -1.89
N ASN A 152 15.28 -4.63 -0.81
CA ASN A 152 15.13 -5.51 0.35
C ASN A 152 13.82 -5.22 1.09
N VAL A 153 13.42 -3.95 1.19
CA VAL A 153 12.12 -3.55 1.77
C VAL A 153 10.97 -4.17 0.97
N PHE A 154 11.00 -4.13 -0.36
CA PHE A 154 9.97 -4.75 -1.21
C PHE A 154 9.95 -6.28 -1.04
N HIS A 155 11.12 -6.91 -1.01
CA HIS A 155 11.23 -8.35 -0.76
C HIS A 155 10.68 -8.75 0.60
N ARG A 156 10.98 -7.99 1.66
CA ARG A 156 10.45 -8.24 3.01
C ARG A 156 8.93 -8.16 3.05
N HIS A 157 8.33 -7.14 2.41
CA HIS A 157 6.87 -7.02 2.33
C HIS A 157 6.24 -8.19 1.57
N SER A 158 6.80 -8.58 0.43
CA SER A 158 6.31 -9.73 -0.35
C SER A 158 6.43 -11.05 0.42
N TYR A 159 7.53 -11.24 1.14
CA TYR A 159 7.76 -12.40 2.00
C TYR A 159 6.76 -12.49 3.15
N LEU A 160 6.54 -11.38 3.89
CA LEU A 160 5.56 -11.33 4.96
C LEU A 160 4.14 -11.55 4.45
N ALA A 161 3.80 -10.92 3.32
CA ALA A 161 2.51 -11.11 2.66
C ALA A 161 2.30 -12.54 2.18
N GLY A 162 3.36 -13.24 1.76
CA GLY A 162 3.32 -14.66 1.41
C GLY A 162 2.83 -15.52 2.57
N GLY A 163 3.42 -15.34 3.76
CA GLY A 163 2.97 -16.05 4.97
C GLY A 163 1.54 -15.69 5.38
N MET A 164 1.16 -14.41 5.25
CA MET A 164 -0.23 -13.99 5.50
C MET A 164 -1.20 -14.66 4.53
N ARG A 165 -0.85 -14.78 3.26
CA ARG A 165 -1.66 -15.50 2.25
C ARG A 165 -1.76 -16.99 2.56
N ALA A 166 -0.67 -17.61 2.99
CA ALA A 166 -0.69 -19.01 3.44
C ALA A 166 -1.66 -19.20 4.63
N ALA A 167 -1.64 -18.31 5.62
CA ALA A 167 -2.59 -18.31 6.71
C ALA A 167 -4.04 -18.28 6.22
N VAL A 168 -4.35 -17.44 5.23
CA VAL A 168 -5.71 -17.30 4.68
C VAL A 168 -6.13 -18.53 3.89
N PHE A 169 -5.29 -19.01 2.97
CA PHE A 169 -5.68 -20.07 2.02
C PHE A 169 -5.53 -21.48 2.62
N GLU A 170 -4.38 -21.75 3.22
CA GLU A 170 -4.02 -23.09 3.71
C GLU A 170 -4.48 -23.29 5.17
N GLY A 171 -4.33 -22.24 6.00
CA GLY A 171 -4.73 -22.29 7.40
C GLY A 171 -6.24 -22.18 7.58
N TRP A 172 -6.83 -21.10 7.14
CA TRP A 172 -8.25 -20.81 7.39
C TRP A 172 -9.20 -21.29 6.30
N ASN A 173 -8.69 -21.73 5.16
CA ASN A 173 -9.48 -22.11 3.98
C ASN A 173 -10.46 -20.98 3.56
N LEU A 174 -10.01 -19.73 3.68
CA LEU A 174 -10.74 -18.54 3.29
C LEU A 174 -10.20 -17.98 1.97
N LYS A 175 -10.84 -16.93 1.46
CA LYS A 175 -10.47 -16.26 0.21
C LYS A 175 -10.06 -14.83 0.46
N LEU A 176 -9.19 -14.30 -0.38
CA LEU A 176 -8.97 -12.86 -0.47
C LEU A 176 -10.02 -12.21 -1.38
N CYS A 177 -10.26 -10.90 -1.17
CA CYS A 177 -11.11 -10.10 -2.05
C CYS A 177 -10.49 -9.94 -3.46
N ALA A 178 -9.17 -9.84 -3.54
CA ALA A 178 -8.43 -9.92 -4.81
C ALA A 178 -8.57 -11.34 -5.40
N THR A 179 -8.93 -11.44 -6.68
CA THR A 179 -9.38 -12.69 -7.31
C THR A 179 -8.27 -13.46 -8.04
N ALA A 180 -7.08 -12.87 -8.19
CA ALA A 180 -5.98 -13.52 -8.90
C ALA A 180 -4.62 -13.13 -8.30
N PRO A 181 -3.62 -14.04 -8.30
CA PRO A 181 -2.32 -13.83 -7.64
C PRO A 181 -1.58 -12.57 -8.09
N GLN A 182 -1.65 -12.22 -9.36
CA GLN A 182 -1.00 -11.03 -9.91
C GLN A 182 -1.57 -9.70 -9.38
N TRP A 183 -2.72 -9.76 -8.70
CA TRP A 183 -3.37 -8.59 -8.11
C TRP A 183 -3.27 -8.55 -6.58
N TYR A 184 -2.64 -9.54 -5.94
CA TYR A 184 -2.52 -9.56 -4.49
C TYR A 184 -1.61 -8.43 -4.00
N SER A 185 -2.09 -7.72 -2.98
CA SER A 185 -1.30 -6.69 -2.30
C SER A 185 -0.26 -7.30 -1.36
N ASP A 186 0.93 -6.71 -1.34
CA ASP A 186 1.97 -7.05 -0.38
C ASP A 186 1.92 -6.19 0.90
N THR A 187 0.92 -5.32 1.04
CA THR A 187 0.78 -4.43 2.20
C THR A 187 -0.49 -4.63 3.01
N VAL A 188 -1.51 -5.25 2.42
CA VAL A 188 -2.79 -5.48 3.08
C VAL A 188 -3.47 -6.73 2.52
N SER A 189 -3.99 -7.57 3.40
CA SER A 189 -4.84 -8.71 3.04
C SER A 189 -6.28 -8.41 3.41
N ALA A 190 -7.18 -8.41 2.42
CA ALA A 190 -8.61 -8.25 2.59
C ALA A 190 -9.28 -9.62 2.56
N ILE A 191 -9.61 -10.16 3.72
CA ILE A 191 -10.03 -11.54 3.94
C ILE A 191 -11.55 -11.63 3.89
N MET A 192 -12.07 -12.33 2.88
CA MET A 192 -13.51 -12.58 2.72
C MET A 192 -14.01 -13.55 3.77
N LEU A 193 -15.11 -13.17 4.41
CA LEU A 193 -15.78 -14.04 5.39
C LEU A 193 -16.85 -14.91 4.73
N PRO A 194 -17.17 -16.06 5.32
CA PRO A 194 -18.29 -16.90 4.88
C PRO A 194 -19.61 -16.14 4.95
N GLU A 195 -20.57 -16.58 4.14
CA GLU A 195 -21.94 -16.04 4.17
C GLU A 195 -22.54 -16.17 5.58
N GLY A 196 -23.24 -15.16 6.02
CA GLY A 196 -23.86 -15.10 7.35
C GLY A 196 -22.95 -14.56 8.46
N ILE A 197 -21.64 -14.38 8.22
CA ILE A 197 -20.72 -13.78 9.18
C ILE A 197 -20.49 -12.30 8.85
N ASN A 198 -20.71 -11.43 9.84
CA ASN A 198 -20.48 -9.99 9.68
C ASN A 198 -19.04 -9.62 10.08
N GLY A 199 -18.28 -9.06 9.16
CA GLY A 199 -16.90 -8.60 9.40
C GLY A 199 -16.79 -7.57 10.53
N ALA A 200 -17.80 -6.75 10.75
CA ALA A 200 -17.81 -5.80 11.86
C ALA A 200 -17.80 -6.49 13.22
N GLU A 201 -18.42 -7.67 13.34
CA GLU A 201 -18.42 -8.45 14.60
C GLU A 201 -17.04 -9.06 14.87
N VAL A 202 -16.36 -9.58 13.83
CA VAL A 202 -14.96 -10.06 13.95
C VAL A 202 -14.07 -8.93 14.45
N ILE A 203 -14.15 -7.75 13.83
CA ILE A 203 -13.35 -6.57 14.20
C ILE A 203 -13.64 -6.12 15.63
N ALA A 204 -14.91 -6.01 15.99
CA ALA A 204 -15.31 -5.63 17.34
C ALA A 204 -14.85 -6.65 18.40
N ARG A 205 -14.89 -7.93 18.07
CA ARG A 205 -14.38 -9.01 18.94
C ARG A 205 -12.88 -8.95 19.11
N ALA A 206 -12.13 -8.79 18.02
CA ALA A 206 -10.67 -8.62 18.03
C ALA A 206 -10.25 -7.43 18.92
N PHE A 207 -10.91 -6.29 18.77
CA PHE A 207 -10.60 -5.10 19.53
C PHE A 207 -10.95 -5.25 21.01
N LYS A 208 -12.19 -5.65 21.32
CA LYS A 208 -12.69 -5.66 22.71
C LYS A 208 -12.07 -6.75 23.58
N ARG A 209 -11.78 -7.93 23.01
CA ARG A 209 -11.29 -9.07 23.76
C ARG A 209 -9.78 -9.23 23.73
N TYR A 210 -9.17 -8.92 22.56
CA TYR A 210 -7.76 -9.20 22.32
C TYR A 210 -6.92 -7.92 22.16
N ASN A 211 -7.53 -6.74 22.24
CA ASN A 211 -6.87 -5.43 22.03
C ASN A 211 -6.17 -5.37 20.65
N LEU A 212 -6.72 -6.06 19.66
CA LEU A 212 -6.22 -6.13 18.30
C LEU A 212 -7.07 -5.27 17.36
N ALA A 213 -6.45 -4.29 16.71
CA ALA A 213 -7.10 -3.46 15.71
C ALA A 213 -7.02 -4.11 14.32
N LEU A 214 -8.17 -4.44 13.73
CA LEU A 214 -8.30 -4.93 12.36
C LEU A 214 -8.98 -3.88 11.49
N GLY A 215 -8.68 -3.87 10.19
CA GLY A 215 -9.32 -2.99 9.23
C GLY A 215 -10.73 -3.44 8.86
N ALA A 216 -11.67 -2.53 8.75
CA ALA A 216 -13.03 -2.82 8.27
C ALA A 216 -13.08 -2.86 6.74
N GLY A 217 -14.00 -3.67 6.18
CA GLY A 217 -14.38 -3.55 4.78
C GLY A 217 -15.00 -2.18 4.50
N LEU A 218 -14.71 -1.60 3.34
CA LEU A 218 -15.18 -0.27 2.96
C LEU A 218 -16.17 -0.36 1.80
N SER A 219 -17.12 0.60 1.74
CA SER A 219 -18.05 0.76 0.63
C SER A 219 -18.76 -0.57 0.26
N LYS A 220 -18.58 -1.08 -0.95
CA LYS A 220 -19.25 -2.29 -1.48
C LYS A 220 -18.89 -3.58 -0.75
N VAL A 221 -17.79 -3.59 -0.02
CA VAL A 221 -17.30 -4.76 0.76
C VAL A 221 -17.47 -4.59 2.28
N ALA A 222 -18.17 -3.53 2.71
CA ALA A 222 -18.51 -3.32 4.11
C ALA A 222 -19.28 -4.53 4.67
N GLY A 223 -18.88 -5.01 5.85
CA GLY A 223 -19.46 -6.16 6.52
C GLY A 223 -19.14 -7.54 5.92
N LYS A 224 -18.55 -7.59 4.70
CA LYS A 224 -18.25 -8.85 4.01
C LYS A 224 -16.86 -9.40 4.27
N LEU A 225 -15.98 -8.57 4.79
CA LEU A 225 -14.58 -8.89 5.02
C LEU A 225 -14.00 -8.09 6.19
N PHE A 226 -12.86 -8.52 6.67
CA PHE A 226 -11.95 -7.70 7.47
C PHE A 226 -10.58 -7.64 6.81
N ARG A 227 -9.73 -6.70 7.26
CA ARG A 227 -8.41 -6.49 6.68
C ARG A 227 -7.32 -6.58 7.73
N ILE A 228 -6.20 -7.17 7.34
CA ILE A 228 -4.94 -7.16 8.09
C ILE A 228 -3.93 -6.36 7.27
N GLY A 229 -3.44 -5.24 7.83
CA GLY A 229 -2.33 -4.49 7.27
C GLY A 229 -1.00 -5.12 7.68
N HIS A 230 -0.08 -5.24 6.73
CA HIS A 230 1.24 -5.81 6.97
C HIS A 230 2.33 -5.01 6.22
N LEU A 231 2.39 -3.71 6.50
CA LEU A 231 3.36 -2.79 5.90
C LEU A 231 4.14 -2.03 6.99
N GLY A 232 5.28 -1.48 6.59
CA GLY A 232 6.18 -0.75 7.47
C GLY A 232 7.26 -1.63 8.07
N ASP A 233 7.76 -1.29 9.26
CA ASP A 233 8.80 -2.06 9.94
C ASP A 233 8.20 -3.24 10.73
N LEU A 234 7.71 -4.23 9.99
CA LEU A 234 7.14 -5.47 10.52
C LEU A 234 8.11 -6.64 10.35
N ASN A 235 7.94 -7.63 11.24
CA ASN A 235 8.59 -8.93 11.17
C ASN A 235 7.57 -10.07 11.33
N GLU A 236 8.04 -11.30 11.20
CA GLU A 236 7.21 -12.50 11.29
C GLU A 236 6.49 -12.62 12.65
N LEU A 237 7.15 -12.31 13.75
CA LEU A 237 6.57 -12.45 15.09
C LEU A 237 5.43 -11.46 15.32
N MET A 238 5.58 -10.23 14.86
CA MET A 238 4.51 -9.22 14.93
C MET A 238 3.29 -9.67 14.11
N LEU A 239 3.52 -10.20 12.92
CA LEU A 239 2.44 -10.66 12.05
C LEU A 239 1.78 -11.95 12.58
N LEU A 240 2.54 -12.88 13.17
CA LEU A 240 1.99 -14.05 13.84
C LEU A 240 1.03 -13.66 14.96
N GLY A 241 1.36 -12.65 15.76
CA GLY A 241 0.44 -12.13 16.79
C GLY A 241 -0.87 -11.62 16.18
N GLY A 242 -0.78 -10.90 15.04
CA GLY A 242 -1.96 -10.44 14.30
C GLY A 242 -2.81 -11.59 13.73
N ILE A 243 -2.16 -12.62 13.14
CA ILE A 243 -2.82 -13.81 12.61
C ILE A 243 -3.53 -14.57 13.73
N ALA A 244 -2.84 -14.85 14.85
CA ALA A 244 -3.40 -15.57 15.99
C ALA A 244 -4.61 -14.82 16.59
N GLY A 245 -4.49 -13.51 16.78
CA GLY A 245 -5.59 -12.71 17.33
C GLY A 245 -6.79 -12.61 16.41
N ALA A 246 -6.58 -12.51 15.08
CA ALA A 246 -7.65 -12.53 14.10
C ALA A 246 -8.35 -13.90 14.08
N GLU A 247 -7.60 -15.00 14.15
CA GLU A 247 -8.13 -16.36 14.22
C GLU A 247 -8.99 -16.57 15.47
N MET A 248 -8.51 -16.15 16.65
CA MET A 248 -9.29 -16.22 17.88
C MET A 248 -10.58 -15.40 17.79
N ALA A 249 -10.54 -14.21 17.17
CA ALA A 249 -11.73 -13.38 16.99
C ALA A 249 -12.74 -14.03 16.03
N MET A 250 -12.26 -14.68 14.96
CA MET A 250 -13.11 -15.43 14.02
C MET A 250 -13.79 -16.63 14.70
N LEU A 251 -13.04 -17.39 15.50
CA LEU A 251 -13.60 -18.51 16.29
C LEU A 251 -14.69 -18.04 17.26
N ASP A 252 -14.46 -16.93 17.95
CA ASP A 252 -15.41 -16.36 18.91
C ASP A 252 -16.75 -15.95 18.27
N VAL A 253 -16.77 -15.64 16.99
CA VAL A 253 -18.00 -15.25 16.26
C VAL A 253 -18.54 -16.40 15.39
N GLY A 254 -17.99 -17.60 15.52
CA GLY A 254 -18.50 -18.81 14.89
C GLY A 254 -17.98 -19.10 13.48
N VAL A 255 -16.92 -18.44 13.03
CA VAL A 255 -16.21 -18.84 11.79
C VAL A 255 -15.55 -20.19 12.03
N LYS A 256 -15.78 -21.14 11.12
CA LYS A 256 -15.21 -22.50 11.24
C LYS A 256 -13.79 -22.51 10.69
N VAL A 257 -12.81 -22.34 11.58
CA VAL A 257 -11.38 -22.49 11.32
C VAL A 257 -10.78 -23.38 12.42
N GLU A 258 -9.73 -24.10 12.11
CA GLU A 258 -9.02 -24.91 13.11
C GLU A 258 -8.09 -24.02 13.95
N PRO A 259 -8.13 -24.09 15.28
CA PRO A 259 -7.26 -23.29 16.15
C PRO A 259 -5.77 -23.51 15.86
N GLY A 260 -5.04 -22.42 15.63
CA GLY A 260 -3.60 -22.44 15.33
C GLY A 260 -3.26 -22.67 13.86
N SER A 261 -4.24 -22.99 13.00
CA SER A 261 -4.00 -23.36 11.61
C SER A 261 -3.40 -22.21 10.78
N GLY A 262 -3.85 -20.99 10.98
CA GLY A 262 -3.31 -19.82 10.29
C GLY A 262 -1.87 -19.54 10.69
N VAL A 263 -1.56 -19.63 11.98
CA VAL A 263 -0.19 -19.50 12.51
C VAL A 263 0.72 -20.58 11.94
N ALA A 264 0.29 -21.83 11.96
CA ALA A 264 1.07 -22.96 11.43
C ALA A 264 1.35 -22.79 9.93
N ALA A 265 0.35 -22.42 9.13
CA ALA A 265 0.51 -22.21 7.70
C ALA A 265 1.49 -21.06 7.39
N ALA A 266 1.39 -19.93 8.09
CA ALA A 266 2.33 -18.81 7.92
C ALA A 266 3.77 -19.21 8.27
N GLN A 267 3.97 -19.91 9.39
CA GLN A 267 5.29 -20.42 9.81
C GLN A 267 5.88 -21.38 8.78
N ASN A 268 5.08 -22.30 8.26
CA ASN A 268 5.52 -23.26 7.24
C ASN A 268 5.97 -22.53 5.97
N TYR A 269 5.20 -21.53 5.52
CA TYR A 269 5.58 -20.72 4.38
C TYR A 269 6.93 -20.04 4.58
N TRP A 270 7.12 -19.31 5.67
CA TRP A 270 8.36 -18.59 5.93
C TRP A 270 9.57 -19.50 6.12
N ARG A 271 9.41 -20.66 6.77
CA ARG A 271 10.48 -21.65 6.92
C ARG A 271 10.89 -22.28 5.58
N SER A 272 9.95 -22.43 4.67
CA SER A 272 10.20 -22.96 3.31
C SER A 272 10.76 -21.91 2.33
N ASN A 273 10.75 -20.61 2.70
CA ASN A 273 11.19 -19.50 1.86
C ASN A 273 12.23 -18.62 2.58
N PRO A 274 13.37 -19.13 3.03
CA PRO A 274 14.31 -18.42 3.91
C PRO A 274 15.11 -17.29 3.23
N ALA A 275 15.03 -17.14 1.90
CA ALA A 275 15.89 -16.22 1.14
C ALA A 275 15.71 -14.74 1.51
N ALA A 276 14.53 -14.31 2.01
CA ALA A 276 14.28 -12.93 2.41
C ALA A 276 14.93 -12.54 3.76
N VAL A 277 15.21 -13.52 4.63
CA VAL A 277 15.83 -13.29 5.96
C VAL A 277 17.33 -12.96 5.81
N ALA A 278 18.00 -13.51 4.80
CA ALA A 278 19.44 -13.31 4.58
C ALA A 278 19.78 -11.85 4.22
N ALA A 279 18.89 -11.13 3.56
CA ALA A 279 19.12 -9.74 3.15
C ALA A 279 19.16 -8.77 4.36
N LYS A 280 18.26 -8.92 5.32
CA LYS A 280 18.20 -8.08 6.54
C LYS A 280 19.44 -8.28 7.44
N SER A 281 19.92 -9.54 7.58
CA SER A 281 21.11 -9.86 8.36
C SER A 281 22.42 -9.35 7.72
N ALA A 282 22.48 -9.28 6.39
CA ALA A 282 23.61 -8.75 5.66
C ALA A 282 23.71 -7.21 5.75
N ALA A 283 22.57 -6.51 5.75
CA ALA A 283 22.51 -5.06 5.94
C ALA A 283 22.91 -4.67 7.37
N ALA A 284 22.40 -5.37 8.38
CA ALA A 284 22.74 -5.14 9.79
C ALA A 284 24.25 -5.35 10.07
N LYS A 285 24.88 -6.33 9.42
CA LYS A 285 26.35 -6.55 9.52
C LYS A 285 27.18 -5.46 8.84
N LYS A 286 26.67 -4.82 7.79
CA LYS A 286 27.34 -3.70 7.11
C LYS A 286 27.24 -2.39 7.88
N SER A 287 26.17 -2.17 8.65
CA SER A 287 25.95 -0.96 9.43
C SER A 287 26.69 -0.92 10.77
N GLY A 288 27.39 -1.98 11.16
CA GLY A 288 28.14 -2.05 12.44
C GLY A 288 27.25 -2.09 13.69
N LEU A 289 25.95 -2.31 13.54
CA LEU A 289 24.96 -2.38 14.63
C LEU A 289 24.78 -3.80 15.22
N ALA A 290 25.74 -4.70 14.94
CA ALA A 290 25.78 -6.02 15.57
C ALA A 290 26.83 -6.00 16.69
N ALA A 291 26.40 -5.65 17.88
CA ALA A 291 27.07 -5.95 19.15
C ALA A 291 26.05 -6.43 20.15
#